data_41165a5ea790bbd2c8c3c5e4ca0e1adc
#
_entry.id   41165a5ea790bbd2c8c3c5e4ca0e1adc
#
_cell.length_a   1.000
_cell.length_b   1.000
_cell.length_c   1.000
_cell.angle_alpha   90.00
_cell.angle_beta   90.00
_cell.angle_gamma   90.00
#
_symmetry.space_group_name_H-M   'P 1'
#
loop_
_entity.id
_entity.type
_entity.pdbx_description
1 polymer ?
#
loop_
_entity_poly.entity_id
_entity_poly.type
_entity_poly.pdbx_seq_one_letter_code
_entity_poly.pdbx_strand_id
1 'polypeptide(L)'
;MEVPRAPNETEIPSVIRFLYTNLRPKGEWSITSEYPIAFAEANRNNIRIITENEEVLAHAVVRPMIVKTPAGLFKVAGLGSVVTSSDRRNEGLSTKTIESCLDGARAHGCDFAILWTNLYDFYRRMGFELAGKEMSVLLDRETVPGETGLKFMESGKIAPEAIHRLYSQHTVTSLRTVDETRKYLAIPNSRVYTAWDANGVLKAYAIEGKGADLDGYVHEWGGGVQALISLFAHIRQSQNRPITIIVPGHSQNLIRAFTERGFAINEGFLGMIKILNVPHLFSKIKRHARGLGVQDLVLDHQGDKFYIGAGQNVFMTDSERDVVRLIFGPQKPSEIHDFGPETAAVMERVLPINMWVWGWDSV
;
A
#
# COMPACT_ATOMS: atom_id res chain seq x y z
N MET A 1 4.24 30.22 15.95
CA MET A 1 4.02 28.93 15.29
C MET A 1 5.03 28.78 14.17
N GLU A 2 5.77 27.68 14.18
CA GLU A 2 6.83 27.42 13.22
C GLU A 2 6.29 26.89 11.88
N VAL A 3 7.14 26.91 10.84
CA VAL A 3 6.85 26.23 9.57
C VAL A 3 7.09 24.73 9.70
N PRO A 4 6.43 23.88 8.88
CA PRO A 4 6.70 22.43 8.90
C PRO A 4 8.18 22.12 8.62
N ARG A 5 8.81 21.34 9.49
CA ARG A 5 10.21 20.93 9.36
C ARG A 5 10.45 19.52 9.90
N ALA A 6 11.60 18.96 9.59
CA ALA A 6 12.01 17.71 10.24
C ALA A 6 12.32 17.97 11.73
N PRO A 7 12.01 17.01 12.62
CA PRO A 7 12.41 17.11 14.02
C PRO A 7 13.93 16.93 14.15
N ASN A 8 14.53 17.64 15.09
CA ASN A 8 15.89 17.34 15.51
C ASN A 8 15.90 16.12 16.47
N GLU A 9 17.07 15.66 16.83
CA GLU A 9 17.23 14.45 17.65
C GLU A 9 16.61 14.60 19.05
N THR A 10 16.73 15.77 19.65
CA THR A 10 16.23 16.06 21.01
C THR A 10 14.71 16.17 21.06
N GLU A 11 14.05 16.41 19.93
CA GLU A 11 12.60 16.52 19.81
C GLU A 11 11.90 15.14 19.61
N ILE A 12 12.64 14.11 19.22
CA ILE A 12 12.05 12.77 18.94
C ILE A 12 11.22 12.24 20.11
N PRO A 13 11.66 12.31 21.39
CA PRO A 13 10.83 11.88 22.52
C PRO A 13 9.49 12.63 22.62
N SER A 14 9.48 13.94 22.33
CA SER A 14 8.26 14.75 22.32
C SER A 14 7.33 14.39 21.16
N VAL A 15 7.89 14.11 19.97
CA VAL A 15 7.13 13.61 18.82
C VAL A 15 6.48 12.27 19.13
N ILE A 16 7.21 11.31 19.69
CA ILE A 16 6.68 9.99 20.06
C ILE A 16 5.56 10.14 21.09
N ARG A 17 5.73 10.97 22.10
CA ARG A 17 4.71 11.25 23.11
C ARG A 17 3.46 11.85 22.48
N PHE A 18 3.60 12.82 21.59
CA PHE A 18 2.51 13.46 20.86
C PHE A 18 1.72 12.43 20.02
N LEU A 19 2.41 11.57 19.30
CA LEU A 19 1.78 10.51 18.50
C LEU A 19 1.06 9.49 19.40
N TYR A 20 1.68 9.06 20.49
CA TYR A 20 1.05 8.16 21.44
C TYR A 20 -0.25 8.76 22.00
N THR A 21 -0.22 9.99 22.46
CA THR A 21 -1.40 10.66 23.05
C THR A 21 -2.53 10.81 22.04
N ASN A 22 -2.25 11.10 20.78
CA ASN A 22 -3.26 11.45 19.78
C ASN A 22 -3.70 10.27 18.90
N LEU A 23 -2.84 9.30 18.64
CA LEU A 23 -3.14 8.15 17.77
C LEU A 23 -3.31 6.83 18.55
N ARG A 24 -2.69 6.71 19.71
CA ARG A 24 -2.65 5.47 20.50
C ARG A 24 -2.94 5.70 21.99
N PRO A 25 -3.96 6.49 22.37
CA PRO A 25 -4.17 6.91 23.77
C PRO A 25 -4.40 5.75 24.75
N LYS A 26 -4.72 4.57 24.24
CA LYS A 26 -4.90 3.34 25.01
C LYS A 26 -4.02 2.21 24.43
N GLY A 27 -3.04 2.54 23.59
CA GLY A 27 -2.19 1.55 22.95
C GLY A 27 -1.22 0.89 23.93
N GLU A 28 -1.03 -0.41 23.78
CA GLU A 28 -0.04 -1.16 24.55
C GLU A 28 1.36 -0.96 24.00
N TRP A 29 1.47 -0.51 22.74
CA TRP A 29 2.73 -0.43 21.99
C TRP A 29 3.02 1.00 21.53
N SER A 30 4.31 1.28 21.38
CA SER A 30 4.76 2.53 20.75
C SER A 30 4.49 2.47 19.24
N ILE A 31 4.03 3.59 18.67
CA ILE A 31 3.86 3.73 17.22
C ILE A 31 5.16 3.45 16.44
N THR A 32 6.32 3.70 17.05
CA THR A 32 7.61 3.39 16.45
C THR A 32 7.88 1.89 16.32
N SER A 33 7.30 1.07 17.22
CA SER A 33 7.38 -0.39 17.10
C SER A 33 6.37 -0.96 16.10
N GLU A 34 5.24 -0.28 15.89
CA GLU A 34 4.24 -0.65 14.87
C GLU A 34 4.69 -0.29 13.45
N TYR A 35 5.47 0.79 13.31
CA TYR A 35 5.95 1.32 12.02
C TYR A 35 7.49 1.52 12.02
N PRO A 36 8.27 0.44 12.22
CA PRO A 36 9.71 0.54 12.52
C PRO A 36 10.53 1.17 11.40
N ILE A 37 10.08 1.10 10.15
CA ILE A 37 10.79 1.72 9.02
C ILE A 37 10.42 3.20 8.88
N ALA A 38 9.15 3.56 9.07
CA ALA A 38 8.70 4.94 8.97
C ALA A 38 9.33 5.84 10.04
N PHE A 39 9.56 5.29 11.23
CA PHE A 39 10.18 5.99 12.37
C PHE A 39 11.65 5.62 12.59
N ALA A 40 12.29 4.93 11.66
CA ALA A 40 13.74 4.69 11.71
C ALA A 40 14.52 6.01 11.65
N GLU A 41 15.67 6.07 12.28
CA GLU A 41 16.56 7.22 12.25
C GLU A 41 16.87 7.67 10.81
N ALA A 42 17.13 6.73 9.91
CA ALA A 42 17.37 7.00 8.49
C ALA A 42 16.18 7.68 7.78
N ASN A 43 14.95 7.57 8.33
CA ASN A 43 13.77 8.22 7.78
C ASN A 43 13.39 9.53 8.48
N ARG A 44 14.13 9.98 9.49
CA ARG A 44 13.85 11.19 10.30
C ARG A 44 13.61 12.43 9.44
N ASN A 45 14.39 12.60 8.38
CA ASN A 45 14.27 13.75 7.48
C ASN A 45 12.97 13.73 6.62
N ASN A 46 12.19 12.68 6.66
CA ASN A 46 10.89 12.54 6.00
C ASN A 46 9.70 12.72 6.98
N ILE A 47 9.99 12.97 8.26
CA ILE A 47 9.01 13.40 9.25
C ILE A 47 8.85 14.92 9.12
N ARG A 48 7.62 15.40 9.29
CA ARG A 48 7.31 16.84 9.39
C ARG A 48 6.51 17.10 10.65
N ILE A 49 6.98 18.07 11.41
CA ILE A 49 6.30 18.59 12.60
C ILE A 49 6.09 20.10 12.49
N ILE A 50 5.05 20.59 13.15
CA ILE A 50 4.86 22.00 13.47
C ILE A 50 4.91 22.11 14.98
N THR A 51 5.68 23.06 15.49
CA THR A 51 5.84 23.30 16.93
C THR A 51 5.47 24.73 17.30
N GLU A 52 5.09 24.92 18.56
CA GLU A 52 4.91 26.22 19.20
C GLU A 52 5.30 26.07 20.67
N ASN A 53 6.18 26.94 21.16
CA ASN A 53 6.71 26.90 22.54
C ASN A 53 7.24 25.50 22.94
N GLU A 54 7.98 24.86 22.03
CA GLU A 54 8.56 23.51 22.17
C GLU A 54 7.50 22.36 22.17
N GLU A 55 6.22 22.65 22.04
CA GLU A 55 5.17 21.64 21.94
C GLU A 55 4.88 21.29 20.49
N VAL A 56 4.72 19.99 20.20
CA VAL A 56 4.34 19.49 18.88
C VAL A 56 2.85 19.67 18.68
N LEU A 57 2.45 20.39 17.63
CA LEU A 57 1.06 20.68 17.29
C LEU A 57 0.53 19.85 16.12
N ALA A 58 1.39 19.48 15.19
CA ALA A 58 1.02 18.65 14.05
C ALA A 58 2.19 17.76 13.61
N HIS A 59 1.85 16.63 13.05
CA HIS A 59 2.80 15.63 12.57
C HIS A 59 2.29 14.98 11.28
N ALA A 60 3.21 14.65 10.39
CA ALA A 60 3.04 13.69 9.30
C ALA A 60 4.38 13.03 8.99
N VAL A 61 4.35 11.83 8.43
CA VAL A 61 5.56 11.14 7.97
C VAL A 61 5.35 10.60 6.56
N VAL A 62 6.39 10.69 5.74
CA VAL A 62 6.50 9.95 4.48
C VAL A 62 7.51 8.83 4.64
N ARG A 63 7.14 7.65 4.15
CA ARG A 63 8.07 6.54 3.92
C ARG A 63 8.26 6.37 2.43
N PRO A 64 9.41 6.79 1.85
CA PRO A 64 9.74 6.45 0.47
C PRO A 64 10.00 4.95 0.33
N MET A 65 9.43 4.33 -0.70
CA MET A 65 9.66 2.93 -1.04
C MET A 65 9.76 2.75 -2.56
N ILE A 66 10.43 1.71 -3.01
CA ILE A 66 10.46 1.33 -4.42
C ILE A 66 9.54 0.14 -4.59
N VAL A 67 8.52 0.28 -5.43
CA VAL A 67 7.58 -0.79 -5.76
C VAL A 67 7.91 -1.34 -7.15
N LYS A 68 8.21 -2.63 -7.21
CA LYS A 68 8.35 -3.40 -8.45
C LYS A 68 6.97 -3.78 -8.96
N THR A 69 6.71 -3.58 -10.23
CA THR A 69 5.49 -3.99 -10.94
C THR A 69 5.85 -4.50 -12.34
N PRO A 70 4.93 -5.13 -13.09
CA PRO A 70 5.14 -5.43 -14.51
C PRO A 70 5.43 -4.18 -15.36
N ALA A 71 4.89 -3.02 -14.98
CA ALA A 71 5.12 -1.75 -15.65
C ALA A 71 6.47 -1.10 -15.32
N GLY A 72 7.23 -1.64 -14.37
CA GLY A 72 8.56 -1.17 -13.98
C GLY A 72 8.68 -0.88 -12.49
N LEU A 73 9.70 -0.11 -12.13
CA LEU A 73 9.97 0.32 -10.76
C LEU A 73 9.39 1.72 -10.52
N PHE A 74 8.54 1.85 -9.51
CA PHE A 74 7.98 3.13 -9.10
C PHE A 74 8.50 3.52 -7.72
N LYS A 75 8.89 4.78 -7.56
CA LYS A 75 9.23 5.33 -6.26
C LYS A 75 7.95 5.92 -5.63
N VAL A 76 7.49 5.31 -4.56
CA VAL A 76 6.21 5.59 -3.92
C VAL A 76 6.43 6.24 -2.57
N ALA A 77 5.70 7.29 -2.27
CA ALA A 77 5.69 7.94 -0.97
C ALA A 77 4.48 7.45 -0.15
N GLY A 78 4.67 6.52 0.78
CA GLY A 78 3.65 6.18 1.78
C GLY A 78 3.51 7.33 2.78
N LEU A 79 2.34 7.96 2.84
CA LEU A 79 2.03 9.05 3.77
C LEU A 79 1.19 8.51 4.93
N GLY A 80 1.65 8.73 6.16
CA GLY A 80 0.93 8.24 7.34
C GLY A 80 1.16 9.06 8.60
N SER A 81 0.57 8.59 9.69
CA SER A 81 0.63 9.19 11.01
C SER A 81 0.31 10.70 11.00
N VAL A 82 -0.66 11.08 10.16
CA VAL A 82 -1.11 12.47 10.05
C VAL A 82 -2.00 12.81 11.24
N VAL A 83 -1.56 13.75 12.05
CA VAL A 83 -2.30 14.16 13.25
C VAL A 83 -2.05 15.63 13.58
N THR A 84 -3.10 16.29 14.08
CA THR A 84 -3.05 17.64 14.67
C THR A 84 -3.61 17.58 16.08
N SER A 85 -3.00 18.31 17.00
CA SER A 85 -3.49 18.47 18.37
C SER A 85 -4.98 18.86 18.38
N SER A 86 -5.74 18.28 19.29
CA SER A 86 -7.22 18.39 19.29
C SER A 86 -7.71 19.83 19.44
N ASP A 87 -6.98 20.66 20.17
CA ASP A 87 -7.25 22.08 20.44
C ASP A 87 -6.83 23.02 19.29
N ARG A 88 -6.05 22.52 18.33
CA ARG A 88 -5.53 23.27 17.18
C ARG A 88 -6.07 22.78 15.82
N ARG A 89 -7.19 22.05 15.87
CA ARG A 89 -7.84 21.58 14.63
C ARG A 89 -8.49 22.76 13.91
N ASN A 90 -8.67 22.57 12.57
CA ASN A 90 -9.24 23.56 11.66
C ASN A 90 -8.35 24.80 11.41
N GLU A 91 -7.10 24.82 11.88
CA GLU A 91 -6.12 25.88 11.60
C GLU A 91 -5.25 25.58 10.36
N GLY A 92 -5.55 24.53 9.61
CA GLY A 92 -4.81 24.13 8.41
C GLY A 92 -3.45 23.48 8.67
N LEU A 93 -3.11 23.12 9.93
CA LEU A 93 -1.81 22.57 10.29
C LEU A 93 -1.53 21.23 9.61
N SER A 94 -2.53 20.32 9.56
CA SER A 94 -2.39 19.05 8.82
C SER A 94 -2.09 19.27 7.34
N THR A 95 -2.80 20.20 6.69
CA THR A 95 -2.58 20.53 5.28
C THR A 95 -1.15 21.00 5.04
N LYS A 96 -0.66 21.96 5.84
CA LYS A 96 0.73 22.46 5.73
C LYS A 96 1.77 21.36 5.94
N THR A 97 1.53 20.48 6.93
CA THR A 97 2.45 19.38 7.25
C THR A 97 2.48 18.35 6.12
N ILE A 98 1.31 17.98 5.57
CA ILE A 98 1.20 17.08 4.43
C ILE A 98 1.87 17.66 3.19
N GLU A 99 1.58 18.93 2.84
CA GLU A 99 2.21 19.59 1.69
C GLU A 99 3.72 19.57 1.79
N SER A 100 4.29 19.91 2.96
CA SER A 100 5.73 19.82 3.19
C SER A 100 6.28 18.39 3.06
N CYS A 101 5.51 17.36 3.45
CA CYS A 101 5.85 15.96 3.20
C CYS A 101 5.87 15.64 1.70
N LEU A 102 4.86 16.09 0.96
CA LEU A 102 4.75 15.86 -0.49
C LEU A 102 5.85 16.58 -1.26
N ASP A 103 6.23 17.80 -0.85
CA ASP A 103 7.35 18.52 -1.45
C ASP A 103 8.68 17.79 -1.23
N GLY A 104 8.91 17.27 -0.03
CA GLY A 104 10.04 16.38 0.25
C GLY A 104 10.02 15.13 -0.63
N ALA A 105 8.86 14.51 -0.81
CA ALA A 105 8.69 13.34 -1.67
C ALA A 105 8.97 13.66 -3.16
N ARG A 106 8.52 14.84 -3.66
CA ARG A 106 8.85 15.31 -5.01
C ARG A 106 10.36 15.53 -5.18
N ALA A 107 10.99 16.18 -4.23
CA ALA A 107 12.44 16.40 -4.23
C ALA A 107 13.24 15.09 -4.23
N HIS A 108 12.71 14.04 -3.59
CA HIS A 108 13.27 12.69 -3.63
C HIS A 108 12.92 11.94 -4.93
N GLY A 109 12.17 12.52 -5.86
CA GLY A 109 11.79 11.91 -7.13
C GLY A 109 10.76 10.80 -7.01
N CYS A 110 9.84 10.88 -6.04
CA CYS A 110 8.72 9.97 -5.97
C CYS A 110 7.75 10.20 -7.13
N ASP A 111 7.24 9.12 -7.71
CA ASP A 111 6.29 9.14 -8.82
C ASP A 111 4.90 9.54 -8.33
N PHE A 112 4.48 9.02 -7.19
CA PHE A 112 3.20 9.31 -6.55
C PHE A 112 3.27 9.05 -5.04
N ALA A 113 2.26 9.60 -4.33
CA ALA A 113 2.01 9.32 -2.91
C ALA A 113 0.79 8.42 -2.77
N ILE A 114 0.78 7.62 -1.69
CA ILE A 114 -0.35 6.76 -1.31
C ILE A 114 -0.60 6.87 0.19
N LEU A 115 -1.86 6.80 0.60
CA LEU A 115 -2.29 6.76 1.99
C LEU A 115 -3.57 5.93 2.17
N TRP A 116 -3.85 5.55 3.41
CA TRP A 116 -5.05 4.82 3.81
C TRP A 116 -5.83 5.65 4.83
N THR A 117 -7.10 5.89 4.57
CA THR A 117 -7.94 6.78 5.39
C THR A 117 -9.42 6.52 5.16
N ASN A 118 -10.25 7.02 6.06
CA ASN A 118 -11.70 7.19 5.88
C ASN A 118 -12.09 8.67 5.68
N LEU A 119 -11.12 9.60 5.69
CA LEU A 119 -11.34 11.03 5.51
C LEU A 119 -11.21 11.44 4.03
N TYR A 120 -11.92 10.75 3.14
CA TYR A 120 -11.77 10.88 1.68
C TYR A 120 -11.88 12.32 1.20
N ASP A 121 -12.87 13.09 1.64
CA ASP A 121 -13.09 14.46 1.17
C ASP A 121 -11.99 15.43 1.58
N PHE A 122 -11.37 15.20 2.74
CA PHE A 122 -10.21 15.98 3.15
C PHE A 122 -9.05 15.79 2.18
N TYR A 123 -8.71 14.56 1.85
CA TYR A 123 -7.59 14.27 0.95
C TYR A 123 -7.91 14.55 -0.52
N ARG A 124 -9.18 14.45 -0.95
CA ARG A 124 -9.60 14.87 -2.29
C ARG A 124 -9.34 16.35 -2.54
N ARG A 125 -9.55 17.22 -1.54
CA ARG A 125 -9.20 18.65 -1.65
C ARG A 125 -7.70 18.88 -1.84
N MET A 126 -6.87 17.90 -1.49
CA MET A 126 -5.43 17.92 -1.69
C MET A 126 -4.99 17.18 -2.97
N GLY A 127 -5.93 16.77 -3.83
CA GLY A 127 -5.67 16.10 -5.11
C GLY A 127 -5.42 14.58 -5.01
N PHE A 128 -5.72 13.95 -3.89
CA PHE A 128 -5.74 12.48 -3.81
C PHE A 128 -7.07 11.93 -4.34
N GLU A 129 -7.05 10.71 -4.88
CA GLU A 129 -8.25 9.98 -5.27
C GLU A 129 -8.11 8.50 -4.94
N LEU A 130 -9.26 7.85 -4.65
CA LEU A 130 -9.33 6.40 -4.45
C LEU A 130 -8.92 5.67 -5.72
N ALA A 131 -7.98 4.75 -5.59
CA ALA A 131 -7.44 4.03 -6.73
C ALA A 131 -6.81 2.69 -6.33
N GLY A 132 -6.44 1.92 -7.34
CA GLY A 132 -5.96 0.55 -7.19
C GLY A 132 -7.10 -0.41 -6.88
N LYS A 133 -6.84 -1.70 -7.02
CA LYS A 133 -7.84 -2.76 -6.78
C LYS A 133 -7.43 -3.64 -5.63
N GLU A 134 -8.23 -3.62 -4.57
CA GLU A 134 -8.16 -4.53 -3.44
C GLU A 134 -9.34 -5.49 -3.48
N MET A 135 -9.09 -6.74 -3.11
CA MET A 135 -10.12 -7.73 -2.87
C MET A 135 -10.04 -8.16 -1.41
N SER A 136 -11.16 -8.28 -0.73
CA SER A 136 -11.22 -8.89 0.59
C SER A 136 -12.06 -10.16 0.57
N VAL A 137 -11.46 -11.24 1.04
CA VAL A 137 -12.10 -12.57 1.11
C VAL A 137 -12.45 -12.87 2.56
N LEU A 138 -13.71 -13.09 2.84
CA LEU A 138 -14.17 -13.49 4.17
C LEU A 138 -14.23 -15.02 4.27
N LEU A 139 -13.32 -15.60 5.06
CA LEU A 139 -13.39 -17.02 5.46
C LEU A 139 -14.26 -17.13 6.73
N ASP A 140 -15.54 -17.24 6.54
CA ASP A 140 -16.54 -17.36 7.60
C ASP A 140 -16.79 -18.82 8.05
N ARG A 141 -16.35 -19.79 7.27
CA ARG A 141 -16.51 -21.24 7.50
C ARG A 141 -15.23 -22.00 7.22
N GLU A 142 -15.18 -23.25 7.63
CA GLU A 142 -14.09 -24.15 7.29
C GLU A 142 -14.00 -24.39 5.78
N THR A 143 -12.80 -24.63 5.31
CA THR A 143 -12.54 -24.94 3.90
C THR A 143 -11.61 -26.16 3.78
N VAL A 144 -11.77 -26.89 2.68
CA VAL A 144 -10.92 -28.05 2.38
C VAL A 144 -9.50 -27.55 2.06
N PRO A 145 -8.47 -28.13 2.69
CA PRO A 145 -7.07 -27.82 2.35
C PRO A 145 -6.78 -28.04 0.87
N GLY A 146 -5.93 -27.21 0.30
CA GLY A 146 -5.51 -27.32 -1.10
C GLY A 146 -4.40 -28.34 -1.28
N GLU A 147 -3.46 -28.41 -0.34
CA GLU A 147 -2.30 -29.31 -0.32
C GLU A 147 -2.26 -30.07 1.00
N THR A 148 -1.92 -31.35 0.96
CA THR A 148 -1.81 -32.23 2.14
C THR A 148 -0.35 -32.41 2.56
N GLY A 149 -0.13 -32.94 3.78
CA GLY A 149 1.21 -33.22 4.28
C GLY A 149 2.03 -32.01 4.71
N LEU A 150 1.40 -30.84 4.79
CA LEU A 150 2.04 -29.63 5.31
C LEU A 150 2.02 -29.61 6.84
N LYS A 151 3.12 -29.15 7.43
CA LYS A 151 3.23 -28.85 8.86
C LYS A 151 3.02 -27.34 9.06
N PHE A 152 2.06 -26.97 9.91
CA PHE A 152 1.76 -25.58 10.22
C PHE A 152 2.41 -25.16 11.53
N MET A 153 2.85 -23.89 11.57
CA MET A 153 3.43 -23.27 12.76
C MET A 153 2.90 -21.84 12.89
N GLU A 154 2.63 -21.42 14.11
CA GLU A 154 2.26 -20.04 14.44
C GLU A 154 3.40 -19.39 15.24
N SER A 155 3.74 -18.14 14.91
CA SER A 155 4.63 -17.26 15.69
C SER A 155 5.88 -17.94 16.21
N GLY A 156 6.61 -18.61 15.34
CA GLY A 156 7.89 -19.23 15.65
C GLY A 156 9.07 -18.29 15.39
N LYS A 157 10.27 -18.71 15.81
CA LYS A 157 11.52 -18.12 15.37
C LYS A 157 11.73 -18.47 13.89
N ILE A 158 11.21 -17.60 13.00
CA ILE A 158 11.31 -17.79 11.55
C ILE A 158 12.51 -17.00 11.06
N ALA A 159 13.34 -17.64 10.24
CA ALA A 159 14.43 -16.95 9.55
C ALA A 159 13.85 -15.90 8.59
N PRO A 160 14.21 -14.61 8.73
CA PRO A 160 13.71 -13.55 7.84
C PRO A 160 13.93 -13.84 6.36
N GLU A 161 15.03 -14.54 6.05
CA GLU A 161 15.40 -14.97 4.70
C GLU A 161 14.35 -15.88 4.07
N ALA A 162 13.70 -16.75 4.85
CA ALA A 162 12.67 -17.66 4.35
C ALA A 162 11.40 -16.89 3.93
N ILE A 163 10.96 -15.94 4.76
CA ILE A 163 9.84 -15.04 4.44
C ILE A 163 10.21 -14.17 3.24
N HIS A 164 11.38 -13.52 3.28
CA HIS A 164 11.85 -12.63 2.23
C HIS A 164 11.92 -13.34 0.86
N ARG A 165 12.34 -14.62 0.83
CA ARG A 165 12.39 -15.43 -0.38
C ARG A 165 11.00 -15.58 -1.03
N LEU A 166 9.95 -15.89 -0.25
CA LEU A 166 8.59 -16.02 -0.77
C LEU A 166 7.98 -14.65 -1.13
N TYR A 167 8.21 -13.63 -0.29
CA TYR A 167 7.78 -12.28 -0.56
C TYR A 167 8.31 -11.74 -1.89
N SER A 168 9.59 -11.96 -2.17
CA SER A 168 10.24 -11.47 -3.40
C SER A 168 9.71 -12.10 -4.69
N GLN A 169 8.97 -13.21 -4.60
CA GLN A 169 8.33 -13.88 -5.73
C GLN A 169 7.06 -13.18 -6.21
N HIS A 170 6.50 -12.26 -5.43
CA HIS A 170 5.33 -11.50 -5.88
C HIS A 170 5.65 -10.66 -7.13
N THR A 171 4.68 -10.61 -8.02
CA THR A 171 4.76 -9.81 -9.26
C THR A 171 4.78 -8.30 -8.93
N VAL A 172 4.02 -7.90 -7.90
CA VAL A 172 3.98 -6.53 -7.40
C VAL A 172 4.39 -6.54 -5.94
N THR A 173 5.49 -5.86 -5.62
CA THR A 173 6.05 -5.85 -4.26
C THR A 173 6.98 -4.66 -4.05
N SER A 174 7.05 -4.14 -2.86
CA SER A 174 8.13 -3.21 -2.49
C SER A 174 9.47 -3.95 -2.41
N LEU A 175 10.53 -3.28 -2.79
CA LEU A 175 11.88 -3.80 -2.64
C LEU A 175 12.28 -3.68 -1.17
N ARG A 176 12.31 -4.80 -0.47
CA ARG A 176 12.74 -4.91 0.92
C ARG A 176 14.11 -5.57 1.02
N THR A 177 14.84 -5.23 2.05
CA THR A 177 16.01 -5.99 2.51
C THR A 177 15.57 -7.10 3.48
N VAL A 178 16.44 -8.07 3.71
CA VAL A 178 16.24 -9.07 4.77
C VAL A 178 16.18 -8.41 6.16
N ASP A 179 16.93 -7.34 6.36
CA ASP A 179 16.93 -6.59 7.63
C ASP A 179 15.58 -5.88 7.87
N GLU A 180 14.98 -5.30 6.84
CA GLU A 180 13.61 -4.75 6.95
C GLU A 180 12.60 -5.84 7.26
N THR A 181 12.71 -7.02 6.62
CA THR A 181 11.85 -8.17 6.93
C THR A 181 12.00 -8.60 8.38
N ARG A 182 13.23 -8.59 8.93
CA ARG A 182 13.48 -8.86 10.36
C ARG A 182 12.80 -7.84 11.27
N LYS A 183 12.84 -6.55 10.92
CA LYS A 183 12.16 -5.48 11.68
C LYS A 183 10.64 -5.65 11.65
N TYR A 184 10.08 -6.07 10.52
CA TYR A 184 8.64 -6.33 10.39
C TYR A 184 8.18 -7.54 11.21
N LEU A 185 8.99 -8.60 11.25
CA LEU A 185 8.73 -9.77 12.11
C LEU A 185 8.69 -9.43 13.61
N ALA A 186 9.27 -8.31 14.02
CA ALA A 186 9.26 -7.81 15.39
C ALA A 186 8.10 -6.86 15.70
N ILE A 187 7.23 -6.56 14.73
CA ILE A 187 6.04 -5.70 14.96
C ILE A 187 5.12 -6.40 15.97
N PRO A 188 4.71 -5.71 17.04
CA PRO A 188 3.81 -6.29 18.04
C PRO A 188 2.45 -6.62 17.42
N ASN A 189 1.74 -7.61 17.98
CA ASN A 189 0.44 -8.10 17.48
C ASN A 189 0.43 -8.44 15.98
N SER A 190 1.60 -8.81 15.44
CA SER A 190 1.75 -9.30 14.07
C SER A 190 1.96 -10.81 14.14
N ARG A 191 0.90 -11.58 13.91
CA ARG A 191 0.92 -13.04 13.99
C ARG A 191 1.42 -13.63 12.69
N VAL A 192 2.46 -14.44 12.77
CA VAL A 192 3.07 -15.07 11.61
C VAL A 192 2.69 -16.54 11.57
N TYR A 193 2.00 -16.94 10.53
CA TYR A 193 1.62 -18.32 10.25
C TYR A 193 2.45 -18.86 9.09
N THR A 194 2.86 -20.11 9.19
CA THR A 194 3.72 -20.74 8.18
C THR A 194 3.29 -22.17 7.88
N ALA A 195 3.50 -22.58 6.63
CA ALA A 195 3.29 -23.95 6.15
C ALA A 195 4.60 -24.50 5.58
N TRP A 196 5.04 -25.65 6.08
CA TRP A 196 6.28 -26.31 5.76
C TRP A 196 6.04 -27.69 5.15
N ASP A 197 6.83 -28.07 4.14
CA ASP A 197 6.79 -29.44 3.62
C ASP A 197 7.59 -30.43 4.51
N ALA A 198 7.53 -31.71 4.16
CA ALA A 198 8.22 -32.77 4.87
C ALA A 198 9.75 -32.60 4.90
N ASN A 199 10.32 -31.85 3.97
CA ASN A 199 11.77 -31.58 3.89
C ASN A 199 12.17 -30.32 4.67
N GLY A 200 11.23 -29.68 5.39
CA GLY A 200 11.48 -28.44 6.14
C GLY A 200 11.62 -27.21 5.26
N VAL A 201 11.06 -27.21 4.04
CA VAL A 201 11.02 -26.04 3.16
C VAL A 201 9.75 -25.26 3.40
N LEU A 202 9.86 -23.95 3.61
CA LEU A 202 8.73 -23.02 3.72
C LEU A 202 8.00 -22.92 2.38
N LYS A 203 6.73 -23.35 2.36
CA LYS A 203 5.85 -23.38 1.19
C LYS A 203 4.92 -22.18 1.14
N ALA A 204 4.46 -21.71 2.30
CA ALA A 204 3.62 -20.53 2.41
C ALA A 204 3.79 -19.85 3.77
N TYR A 205 3.53 -18.54 3.80
CA TYR A 205 3.38 -17.77 5.03
C TYR A 205 2.16 -16.83 4.91
N ALA A 206 1.63 -16.40 6.06
CA ALA A 206 0.57 -15.42 6.18
C ALA A 206 0.77 -14.58 7.45
N ILE A 207 0.44 -13.30 7.37
CA ILE A 207 0.59 -12.34 8.46
C ILE A 207 -0.76 -11.73 8.78
N GLU A 208 -1.15 -11.80 10.04
CA GLU A 208 -2.37 -11.18 10.57
C GLU A 208 -2.00 -10.15 11.61
N GLY A 209 -2.63 -8.97 11.53
CA GLY A 209 -2.44 -7.88 12.49
C GLY A 209 -1.13 -7.12 12.33
N LYS A 210 -1.12 -5.88 12.81
CA LYS A 210 0.03 -4.98 12.78
C LYS A 210 -0.11 -3.95 13.91
N GLY A 211 0.41 -4.26 15.08
CA GLY A 211 0.21 -3.42 16.26
C GLY A 211 -1.29 -3.27 16.59
N ALA A 212 -1.75 -2.04 16.68
CA ALA A 212 -3.15 -1.72 16.88
C ALA A 212 -3.99 -1.76 15.58
N ASP A 213 -3.33 -1.88 14.43
CA ASP A 213 -3.99 -1.87 13.12
C ASP A 213 -4.11 -3.29 12.55
N LEU A 214 -5.02 -3.48 11.59
CA LEU A 214 -5.23 -4.70 10.83
C LEU A 214 -5.52 -5.96 11.69
N ASP A 215 -6.00 -5.79 12.92
CA ASP A 215 -6.44 -6.94 13.74
C ASP A 215 -7.59 -7.69 13.04
N GLY A 216 -7.47 -9.00 12.93
CA GLY A 216 -8.43 -9.84 12.18
C GLY A 216 -8.25 -9.87 10.66
N TYR A 217 -7.27 -9.13 10.14
CA TYR A 217 -6.96 -9.12 8.71
C TYR A 217 -5.64 -9.83 8.43
N VAL A 218 -5.68 -10.83 7.55
CA VAL A 218 -4.48 -11.37 6.91
C VAL A 218 -4.12 -10.41 5.76
N HIS A 219 -3.13 -9.57 6.00
CA HIS A 219 -2.77 -8.44 5.13
C HIS A 219 -1.49 -8.65 4.33
N GLU A 220 -0.77 -9.71 4.61
CA GLU A 220 0.40 -10.13 3.86
C GLU A 220 0.51 -11.65 3.84
N TRP A 221 0.93 -12.19 2.71
CA TRP A 221 1.10 -13.63 2.52
C TRP A 221 2.02 -13.89 1.34
N GLY A 222 2.55 -15.12 1.23
CA GLY A 222 3.34 -15.54 0.08
C GLY A 222 3.45 -17.06 0.01
N GLY A 223 3.60 -17.56 -1.21
CA GLY A 223 3.71 -19.01 -1.50
C GLY A 223 2.79 -19.48 -2.61
N GLY A 224 2.79 -20.77 -2.88
CA GLY A 224 1.93 -21.41 -3.87
C GLY A 224 0.45 -21.40 -3.45
N VAL A 225 -0.48 -21.23 -4.41
CA VAL A 225 -1.93 -21.10 -4.13
C VAL A 225 -2.46 -22.25 -3.28
N GLN A 226 -2.09 -23.51 -3.57
CA GLN A 226 -2.61 -24.66 -2.83
C GLN A 226 -2.09 -24.68 -1.38
N ALA A 227 -0.81 -24.35 -1.17
CA ALA A 227 -0.23 -24.22 0.18
C ALA A 227 -0.86 -23.05 0.95
N LEU A 228 -1.16 -21.93 0.28
CA LEU A 228 -1.86 -20.79 0.88
C LEU A 228 -3.29 -21.17 1.31
N ILE A 229 -4.05 -21.85 0.47
CA ILE A 229 -5.41 -22.32 0.82
C ILE A 229 -5.36 -23.24 2.06
N SER A 230 -4.37 -24.15 2.12
CA SER A 230 -4.19 -25.01 3.31
C SER A 230 -3.82 -24.20 4.56
N LEU A 231 -2.96 -23.19 4.41
CA LEU A 231 -2.56 -22.31 5.51
C LEU A 231 -3.75 -21.48 6.03
N PHE A 232 -4.56 -20.90 5.12
CA PHE A 232 -5.74 -20.13 5.51
C PHE A 232 -6.81 -21.01 6.17
N ALA A 233 -7.00 -22.26 5.67
CA ALA A 233 -7.86 -23.25 6.33
C ALA A 233 -7.42 -23.52 7.76
N HIS A 234 -6.10 -23.73 7.97
CA HIS A 234 -5.51 -23.94 9.29
C HIS A 234 -5.71 -22.72 10.20
N ILE A 235 -5.46 -21.49 9.71
CA ILE A 235 -5.65 -20.25 10.50
C ILE A 235 -7.12 -20.13 10.91
N ARG A 236 -8.06 -20.34 10.00
CA ARG A 236 -9.50 -20.27 10.30
C ARG A 236 -9.90 -21.27 11.37
N GLN A 237 -9.39 -22.50 11.29
CA GLN A 237 -9.67 -23.57 12.25
C GLN A 237 -9.03 -23.26 13.62
N SER A 238 -7.76 -22.86 13.65
CA SER A 238 -7.03 -22.61 14.90
C SER A 238 -7.59 -21.44 15.70
N GLN A 239 -8.05 -20.37 15.00
CA GLN A 239 -8.63 -19.19 15.64
C GLN A 239 -10.10 -19.36 16.01
N ASN A 240 -10.80 -20.31 15.42
CA ASN A 240 -12.24 -20.55 15.62
C ASN A 240 -13.12 -19.29 15.45
N ARG A 241 -12.69 -18.35 14.59
CA ARG A 241 -13.42 -17.12 14.23
C ARG A 241 -13.26 -16.82 12.74
N PRO A 242 -14.19 -16.09 12.10
CA PRO A 242 -13.99 -15.61 10.74
C PRO A 242 -12.68 -14.81 10.62
N ILE A 243 -12.00 -14.96 9.48
CA ILE A 243 -10.82 -14.17 9.13
C ILE A 243 -11.05 -13.49 7.78
N THR A 244 -10.53 -12.30 7.63
CA THR A 244 -10.54 -11.57 6.36
C THR A 244 -9.16 -11.59 5.74
N ILE A 245 -9.08 -12.02 4.48
CA ILE A 245 -7.82 -12.04 3.73
C ILE A 245 -7.84 -10.92 2.72
N ILE A 246 -6.87 -10.01 2.80
CA ILE A 246 -6.67 -8.93 1.84
C ILE A 246 -5.86 -9.48 0.67
N VAL A 247 -6.37 -9.33 -0.55
CA VAL A 247 -5.80 -9.91 -1.76
C VAL A 247 -5.65 -8.83 -2.84
N PRO A 248 -4.46 -8.67 -3.44
CA PRO A 248 -4.30 -7.79 -4.60
C PRO A 248 -5.19 -8.23 -5.76
N GLY A 249 -5.84 -7.27 -6.43
CA GLY A 249 -6.74 -7.58 -7.54
C GLY A 249 -6.08 -8.35 -8.70
N HIS A 250 -4.76 -8.29 -8.83
CA HIS A 250 -4.00 -9.05 -9.85
C HIS A 250 -3.66 -10.50 -9.43
N SER A 251 -3.96 -10.93 -8.21
CA SER A 251 -3.73 -12.31 -7.72
C SER A 251 -4.86 -13.27 -8.17
N GLN A 252 -5.13 -13.31 -9.47
CA GLN A 252 -6.28 -13.98 -10.07
C GLN A 252 -6.39 -15.46 -9.73
N ASN A 253 -5.27 -16.19 -9.62
CA ASN A 253 -5.30 -17.61 -9.29
C ASN A 253 -5.78 -17.87 -7.85
N LEU A 254 -5.41 -17.02 -6.91
CA LEU A 254 -5.88 -17.12 -5.53
C LEU A 254 -7.36 -16.70 -5.42
N ILE A 255 -7.74 -15.61 -6.09
CA ILE A 255 -9.12 -15.13 -6.17
C ILE A 255 -10.03 -16.24 -6.74
N ARG A 256 -9.64 -16.86 -7.85
CA ARG A 256 -10.36 -17.98 -8.45
C ARG A 256 -10.51 -19.16 -7.48
N ALA A 257 -9.43 -19.53 -6.80
CA ALA A 257 -9.46 -20.62 -5.83
C ALA A 257 -10.45 -20.40 -4.68
N PHE A 258 -10.63 -19.14 -4.24
CA PHE A 258 -11.65 -18.77 -3.25
C PHE A 258 -13.06 -18.75 -3.85
N THR A 259 -13.22 -18.21 -5.06
CA THR A 259 -14.50 -18.18 -5.78
C THR A 259 -15.04 -19.61 -6.01
N GLU A 260 -14.19 -20.53 -6.45
CA GLU A 260 -14.55 -21.95 -6.67
C GLU A 260 -14.97 -22.64 -5.37
N ARG A 261 -14.51 -22.16 -4.21
CA ARG A 261 -14.92 -22.65 -2.88
C ARG A 261 -16.15 -21.91 -2.33
N GLY A 262 -16.72 -20.98 -3.09
CA GLY A 262 -17.92 -20.24 -2.75
C GLY A 262 -17.75 -19.23 -1.62
N PHE A 263 -16.54 -18.68 -1.40
CA PHE A 263 -16.34 -17.60 -0.43
C PHE A 263 -16.78 -16.25 -0.99
N ALA A 264 -17.33 -15.41 -0.12
CA ALA A 264 -17.66 -14.03 -0.45
C ALA A 264 -16.40 -13.22 -0.70
N ILE A 265 -16.37 -12.50 -1.80
CA ILE A 265 -15.26 -11.62 -2.19
C ILE A 265 -15.83 -10.22 -2.41
N ASN A 266 -15.33 -9.25 -1.68
CA ASN A 266 -15.69 -7.84 -1.84
C ASN A 266 -14.57 -7.11 -2.56
N GLU A 267 -14.96 -6.22 -3.47
CA GLU A 267 -14.04 -5.32 -4.15
C GLU A 267 -13.92 -3.99 -3.39
N GLY A 268 -12.71 -3.46 -3.32
CA GLY A 268 -12.38 -2.20 -2.71
C GLY A 268 -11.23 -1.51 -3.45
N PHE A 269 -10.75 -0.43 -2.84
CA PHE A 269 -9.63 0.34 -3.34
C PHE A 269 -8.37 0.02 -2.55
N LEU A 270 -7.21 0.03 -3.23
CA LEU A 270 -5.91 -0.10 -2.56
C LEU A 270 -5.69 1.03 -1.54
N GLY A 271 -6.04 2.25 -1.90
CA GLY A 271 -5.87 3.44 -1.06
C GLY A 271 -6.18 4.72 -1.83
N MET A 272 -5.82 5.87 -1.27
CA MET A 272 -5.88 7.14 -1.99
C MET A 272 -4.51 7.48 -2.56
N ILE A 273 -4.46 7.80 -3.84
CA ILE A 273 -3.22 8.09 -4.59
C ILE A 273 -3.23 9.52 -5.10
N LYS A 274 -2.07 10.19 -5.05
CA LYS A 274 -1.80 11.47 -5.69
C LYS A 274 -0.54 11.38 -6.51
N ILE A 275 -0.59 11.79 -7.78
CA ILE A 275 0.58 11.83 -8.65
C ILE A 275 1.50 12.97 -8.20
N LEU A 276 2.79 12.71 -8.09
CA LEU A 276 3.80 13.70 -7.69
C LEU A 276 4.70 14.13 -8.86
N ASN A 277 4.91 13.23 -9.84
CA ASN A 277 5.77 13.47 -10.98
C ASN A 277 5.15 12.88 -12.24
N VAL A 278 4.29 13.65 -12.89
CA VAL A 278 3.54 13.24 -14.10
C VAL A 278 4.48 12.84 -15.25
N PRO A 279 5.50 13.63 -15.66
CA PRO A 279 6.37 13.26 -16.77
C PRO A 279 7.10 11.94 -16.53
N HIS A 280 7.56 11.71 -15.30
CA HIS A 280 8.29 10.50 -14.95
C HIS A 280 7.37 9.26 -14.94
N LEU A 281 6.18 9.38 -14.33
CA LEU A 281 5.15 8.35 -14.32
C LEU A 281 4.74 7.97 -15.76
N PHE A 282 4.40 8.94 -16.58
CA PHE A 282 3.99 8.73 -17.97
C PHE A 282 5.08 8.09 -18.81
N SER A 283 6.34 8.51 -18.62
CA SER A 283 7.49 7.91 -19.31
C SER A 283 7.63 6.42 -19.01
N LYS A 284 7.44 6.01 -17.76
CA LYS A 284 7.50 4.59 -17.35
C LYS A 284 6.36 3.78 -17.97
N ILE A 285 5.13 4.30 -17.94
CA ILE A 285 3.97 3.62 -18.52
C ILE A 285 4.11 3.51 -20.03
N LYS A 286 4.54 4.56 -20.72
CA LYS A 286 4.82 4.50 -22.17
C LYS A 286 5.91 3.49 -22.54
N ARG A 287 6.92 3.35 -21.68
CA ARG A 287 7.94 2.30 -21.87
C ARG A 287 7.34 0.90 -21.74
N HIS A 288 6.50 0.70 -20.73
CA HIS A 288 5.77 -0.56 -20.54
C HIS A 288 4.86 -0.87 -21.73
N ALA A 289 4.08 0.10 -22.20
CA ALA A 289 3.22 -0.04 -23.37
C ALA A 289 3.97 -0.52 -24.60
N ARG A 290 5.13 0.10 -24.88
CA ARG A 290 6.02 -0.34 -25.99
C ARG A 290 6.49 -1.78 -25.82
N GLY A 291 6.82 -2.20 -24.60
CA GLY A 291 7.16 -3.59 -24.27
C GLY A 291 6.03 -4.58 -24.55
N LEU A 292 4.77 -4.12 -24.47
CA LEU A 292 3.56 -4.88 -24.80
C LEU A 292 3.17 -4.77 -26.29
N GLY A 293 3.99 -4.10 -27.12
CA GLY A 293 3.70 -3.87 -28.53
C GLY A 293 2.67 -2.76 -28.80
N VAL A 294 2.36 -1.92 -27.80
CA VAL A 294 1.49 -0.76 -27.93
C VAL A 294 2.37 0.47 -28.18
N GLN A 295 2.36 0.99 -29.43
CA GLN A 295 3.23 2.09 -29.85
C GLN A 295 2.55 3.46 -29.81
N ASP A 296 1.24 3.47 -29.92
CA ASP A 296 0.38 4.65 -30.13
C ASP A 296 -0.30 5.16 -28.86
N LEU A 297 0.08 4.63 -27.68
CA LEU A 297 -0.43 5.12 -26.40
C LEU A 297 -0.02 6.58 -26.19
N VAL A 298 -1.01 7.44 -26.04
CA VAL A 298 -0.85 8.86 -25.72
C VAL A 298 -1.00 9.05 -24.22
N LEU A 299 0.04 9.52 -23.57
CA LEU A 299 0.05 10.01 -22.18
C LEU A 299 0.89 11.29 -22.18
N ASP A 300 0.25 12.43 -22.19
CA ASP A 300 0.92 13.73 -22.24
C ASP A 300 0.32 14.73 -21.25
N HIS A 301 1.09 15.75 -20.89
CA HIS A 301 0.70 16.79 -19.96
C HIS A 301 1.26 18.12 -20.41
N GLN A 302 0.38 19.09 -20.67
CA GLN A 302 0.73 20.43 -21.12
C GLN A 302 -0.05 21.47 -20.33
N GLY A 303 0.67 22.31 -19.61
CA GLY A 303 0.05 23.27 -18.69
C GLY A 303 -0.70 22.54 -17.57
N ASP A 304 -2.01 22.77 -17.50
CA ASP A 304 -2.94 22.14 -16.56
C ASP A 304 -3.73 20.96 -17.16
N LYS A 305 -3.45 20.58 -18.42
CA LYS A 305 -4.22 19.58 -19.16
C LYS A 305 -3.46 18.29 -19.38
N PHE A 306 -4.17 17.19 -19.17
CA PHE A 306 -3.73 15.84 -19.45
C PHE A 306 -4.37 15.34 -20.74
N TYR A 307 -3.60 14.63 -21.54
CA TYR A 307 -3.99 14.00 -22.80
C TYR A 307 -3.77 12.51 -22.69
N ILE A 308 -4.83 11.71 -22.67
CA ILE A 308 -4.78 10.26 -22.43
C ILE A 308 -5.61 9.54 -23.48
N GLY A 309 -5.01 8.57 -24.19
CA GLY A 309 -5.70 7.83 -25.25
C GLY A 309 -4.77 6.97 -26.06
N ALA A 310 -5.16 6.68 -27.30
CA ALA A 310 -4.31 6.01 -28.28
C ALA A 310 -4.62 6.52 -29.71
N GLY A 311 -3.57 6.62 -30.52
CA GLY A 311 -3.69 7.12 -31.88
C GLY A 311 -4.24 8.55 -31.93
N GLN A 312 -5.37 8.74 -32.64
CA GLN A 312 -6.04 10.04 -32.77
C GLN A 312 -7.16 10.24 -31.73
N ASN A 313 -7.55 9.20 -31.02
CA ASN A 313 -8.62 9.29 -30.03
C ASN A 313 -8.05 9.55 -28.65
N VAL A 314 -8.07 10.81 -28.23
CA VAL A 314 -7.42 11.30 -27.02
C VAL A 314 -8.44 12.05 -26.15
N PHE A 315 -8.62 11.58 -24.95
CA PHE A 315 -9.36 12.25 -23.89
C PHE A 315 -8.50 13.36 -23.29
N MET A 316 -9.06 14.56 -23.21
CA MET A 316 -8.43 15.70 -22.57
C MET A 316 -9.17 16.04 -21.27
N THR A 317 -8.44 16.16 -20.17
CA THR A 317 -8.98 16.53 -18.86
C THR A 317 -8.01 17.45 -18.12
N ASP A 318 -8.52 18.27 -17.22
CA ASP A 318 -7.77 19.01 -16.20
C ASP A 318 -7.86 18.34 -14.82
N SER A 319 -8.61 17.24 -14.73
CA SER A 319 -8.84 16.47 -13.51
C SER A 319 -7.69 15.50 -13.25
N GLU A 320 -6.76 15.85 -12.37
CA GLU A 320 -5.73 14.93 -11.90
C GLU A 320 -6.33 13.63 -11.32
N ARG A 321 -7.53 13.71 -10.73
CA ARG A 321 -8.24 12.56 -10.17
C ARG A 321 -8.69 11.56 -11.24
N ASP A 322 -9.13 12.04 -12.41
CA ASP A 322 -9.47 11.14 -13.53
C ASP A 322 -8.21 10.45 -14.06
N VAL A 323 -7.08 11.16 -14.09
CA VAL A 323 -5.78 10.57 -14.44
C VAL A 323 -5.37 9.49 -13.46
N VAL A 324 -5.53 9.70 -12.16
CA VAL A 324 -5.27 8.70 -11.11
C VAL A 324 -6.13 7.46 -11.35
N ARG A 325 -7.43 7.62 -11.59
CA ARG A 325 -8.36 6.50 -11.84
C ARG A 325 -8.01 5.74 -13.12
N LEU A 326 -7.70 6.45 -14.20
CA LEU A 326 -7.29 5.83 -15.48
C LEU A 326 -6.01 5.00 -15.34
N ILE A 327 -5.03 5.50 -14.57
CA ILE A 327 -3.72 4.85 -14.42
C ILE A 327 -3.77 3.67 -13.45
N PHE A 328 -4.42 3.83 -12.30
CA PHE A 328 -4.36 2.86 -11.20
C PHE A 328 -5.63 2.03 -11.03
N GLY A 329 -6.72 2.40 -11.70
CA GLY A 329 -8.01 1.70 -11.56
C GLY A 329 -8.75 2.01 -10.26
N PRO A 330 -9.67 1.13 -9.84
CA PRO A 330 -9.93 -0.24 -10.35
C PRO A 330 -10.73 -0.30 -11.67
N GLN A 331 -11.36 0.81 -12.08
CA GLN A 331 -12.15 0.91 -13.30
C GLN A 331 -11.25 0.79 -14.53
N LYS A 332 -11.79 0.18 -15.58
CA LYS A 332 -11.13 0.18 -16.88
C LYS A 332 -11.23 1.55 -17.55
N PRO A 333 -10.32 1.90 -18.47
CA PRO A 333 -10.40 3.14 -19.24
C PRO A 333 -11.78 3.36 -19.88
N SER A 334 -12.38 2.34 -20.49
CA SER A 334 -13.72 2.40 -21.09
C SER A 334 -14.88 2.68 -20.12
N GLU A 335 -14.70 2.43 -18.83
CA GLU A 335 -15.68 2.72 -17.78
C GLU A 335 -15.58 4.16 -17.27
N ILE A 336 -14.49 4.85 -17.58
CA ILE A 336 -14.22 6.24 -17.16
C ILE A 336 -14.58 7.22 -18.28
N HIS A 337 -14.24 6.88 -19.52
CA HIS A 337 -14.49 7.70 -20.70
C HIS A 337 -14.75 6.84 -21.94
N ASP A 338 -15.63 7.31 -22.84
CA ASP A 338 -15.86 6.63 -24.12
C ASP A 338 -14.73 6.91 -25.11
N PHE A 339 -13.78 6.02 -25.17
CA PHE A 339 -12.69 6.04 -26.14
C PHE A 339 -13.03 5.39 -27.48
N GLY A 340 -14.22 4.81 -27.61
CA GLY A 340 -14.54 3.89 -28.67
C GLY A 340 -13.82 2.54 -28.53
N PRO A 341 -14.35 1.47 -29.17
CA PRO A 341 -13.94 0.08 -28.88
C PRO A 341 -12.47 -0.21 -29.21
N GLU A 342 -11.93 0.33 -30.29
CA GLU A 342 -10.54 0.06 -30.74
C GLU A 342 -9.54 0.73 -29.77
N THR A 343 -9.72 2.01 -29.44
CA THR A 343 -8.85 2.72 -28.51
C THR A 343 -8.94 2.15 -27.12
N ALA A 344 -10.14 1.83 -26.63
CA ALA A 344 -10.36 1.19 -25.35
C ALA A 344 -9.59 -0.15 -25.27
N ALA A 345 -9.70 -1.00 -26.28
CA ALA A 345 -8.97 -2.27 -26.33
C ALA A 345 -7.44 -2.10 -26.31
N VAL A 346 -6.91 -1.07 -26.95
CA VAL A 346 -5.47 -0.74 -26.91
C VAL A 346 -5.07 -0.28 -25.52
N MET A 347 -5.82 0.63 -24.92
CA MET A 347 -5.53 1.18 -23.59
C MET A 347 -5.62 0.12 -22.50
N GLU A 348 -6.63 -0.76 -22.56
CA GLU A 348 -6.87 -1.81 -21.56
C GLU A 348 -5.82 -2.95 -21.58
N ARG A 349 -4.95 -2.99 -22.58
CA ARG A 349 -3.74 -3.83 -22.56
C ARG A 349 -2.65 -3.29 -21.62
N VAL A 350 -2.71 -2.00 -21.31
CA VAL A 350 -1.67 -1.29 -20.54
C VAL A 350 -2.21 -0.76 -19.20
N LEU A 351 -3.46 -0.26 -19.19
CA LEU A 351 -4.11 0.39 -18.06
C LEU A 351 -5.35 -0.40 -17.60
N PRO A 352 -5.66 -0.37 -16.32
CA PRO A 352 -4.87 0.20 -15.25
C PRO A 352 -3.60 -0.63 -14.96
N ILE A 353 -2.55 0.03 -14.49
CA ILE A 353 -1.33 -0.69 -14.06
C ILE A 353 -1.58 -1.40 -12.72
N ASN A 354 -1.09 -2.63 -12.59
CA ASN A 354 -1.13 -3.34 -11.33
C ASN A 354 -0.26 -2.63 -10.28
N MET A 355 -0.88 -2.17 -9.21
CA MET A 355 -0.21 -1.54 -8.08
C MET A 355 -0.64 -2.20 -6.78
N TRP A 356 0.30 -2.39 -5.85
CA TRP A 356 0.04 -2.95 -4.54
C TRP A 356 1.09 -2.51 -3.52
N VAL A 357 0.65 -2.29 -2.30
CA VAL A 357 1.50 -2.09 -1.13
C VAL A 357 1.06 -3.10 -0.08
N TRP A 358 1.96 -3.99 0.31
CA TRP A 358 1.67 -5.02 1.29
C TRP A 358 1.53 -4.43 2.70
N GLY A 359 0.76 -5.07 3.56
CA GLY A 359 0.35 -4.50 4.83
C GLY A 359 1.51 -4.09 5.74
N TRP A 360 2.62 -4.83 5.78
CA TRP A 360 3.80 -4.40 6.51
C TRP A 360 4.46 -3.13 5.94
N ASP A 361 4.30 -2.84 4.64
CA ASP A 361 4.83 -1.64 3.99
C ASP A 361 3.93 -0.42 4.16
N SER A 362 2.67 -0.58 4.54
CA SER A 362 1.76 0.54 4.81
C SER A 362 2.25 1.40 5.99
N VAL A 363 1.84 2.67 6.03
CA VAL A 363 2.31 3.68 7.02
C VAL A 363 1.14 4.29 7.78
#